data_ed5d9dd22aee879ae496b36e10516fb9
#
_entry.id   ed5d9dd22aee879ae496b36e10516fb9
#
_cell.length_a   1.000
_cell.length_b   1.000
_cell.length_c   1.000
_cell.angle_alpha   90.00
_cell.angle_beta   90.00
_cell.angle_gamma   90.00
#
_symmetry.space_group_name_H-M   'P 1'
#
loop_
_entity.id
_entity.type
_entity.pdbx_description
1 polymer ?
#
loop_
_entity_poly.entity_id
_entity_poly.type
_entity_poly.pdbx_seq_one_letter_code
_entity_poly.pdbx_strand_id
1 'polypeptide(L)'
;MKLPYILLIVLALLCTACSPVVKVHENERRPAMPAQTDAAYTPVTIENIDEKGAPVSQLYEQPPQRVVAVWQNSIETLLALGVGDRIIAGMGVPNVKYIRPEYRAAYEAIPYTSLENLDVETILMMQPDLIVGWSSTFSPKVLRSAAFWQGRGVHTYIAPSSARAVRTKTVAQEYADIQSLGRIFGREERADALVGEMEHEIAFVAEKTAGMEQRPRALVIELMGKEIRSYGKDTLAGDMLRALGVEHLAADGQSLSMEELIELNPDALFLIVIEDDYGNEDAILARLYENPALRSLSCVQQRRIYTVPLYAVYSAGIRAYDGITIFAHGLYPEIYMDERY
;
A
#
# COMPACT_ATOMS: atom_id res chain seq x y z
N MET A 1 46.61 35.07 51.50
CA MET A 1 45.58 35.64 50.61
C MET A 1 45.11 34.52 49.68
N LYS A 2 43.88 34.06 49.86
CA LYS A 2 43.27 32.94 49.10
C LYS A 2 42.37 33.53 48.06
N LEU A 3 42.62 33.20 46.74
CA LEU A 3 41.69 33.47 45.66
C LEU A 3 40.74 32.28 45.53
N PRO A 4 39.41 32.50 45.33
CA PRO A 4 38.48 31.43 45.04
C PRO A 4 38.39 31.13 43.53
N TYR A 5 38.40 29.86 43.19
CA TYR A 5 38.07 29.36 41.84
C TYR A 5 36.57 29.51 41.57
N ILE A 6 36.24 30.26 40.53
CA ILE A 6 34.89 30.28 39.98
C ILE A 6 34.74 29.11 39.01
N LEU A 7 33.92 28.16 39.38
CA LEU A 7 33.54 27.00 38.58
C LEU A 7 32.44 27.40 37.58
N LEU A 8 32.76 27.58 36.32
CA LEU A 8 31.79 27.85 35.25
C LEU A 8 31.17 26.52 34.82
N ILE A 9 29.92 26.27 35.26
CA ILE A 9 29.13 25.14 34.78
C ILE A 9 28.54 25.55 33.44
N VAL A 10 29.09 25.01 32.34
CA VAL A 10 28.49 25.08 31.01
C VAL A 10 27.42 24.02 30.93
N LEU A 11 26.16 24.44 31.02
CA LEU A 11 24.99 23.58 30.82
C LEU A 11 24.84 23.34 29.31
N ALA A 12 25.35 22.23 28.81
CA ALA A 12 25.11 21.79 27.45
C ALA A 12 23.65 21.28 27.34
N LEU A 13 22.78 22.10 26.79
CA LEU A 13 21.44 21.71 26.34
C LEU A 13 21.63 20.78 25.13
N LEU A 14 21.61 19.48 25.37
CA LEU A 14 21.41 18.47 24.34
C LEU A 14 19.96 18.56 23.84
N CYS A 15 19.75 19.37 22.80
CA CYS A 15 18.54 19.28 22.00
C CYS A 15 18.59 17.95 21.24
N THR A 16 18.03 16.90 21.80
CA THR A 16 17.65 15.69 21.06
C THR A 16 16.50 16.07 20.14
N ALA A 17 16.82 16.49 18.92
CA ALA A 17 15.84 16.64 17.85
C ALA A 17 15.38 15.22 17.45
N CYS A 18 14.34 14.71 18.09
CA CYS A 18 13.57 13.59 17.56
C CYS A 18 12.93 14.03 16.24
N SER A 19 13.36 13.43 15.15
CA SER A 19 12.61 13.48 13.89
C SER A 19 11.23 12.88 14.16
N PRO A 20 10.13 13.48 13.66
CA PRO A 20 8.85 12.80 13.71
C PRO A 20 8.90 11.62 12.73
N VAL A 21 9.23 10.43 13.22
CA VAL A 21 8.84 9.19 12.57
C VAL A 21 7.32 9.23 12.64
N VAL A 22 6.65 9.33 11.49
CA VAL A 22 5.21 9.08 11.41
C VAL A 22 5.05 7.60 11.76
N LYS A 23 4.95 7.29 13.04
CA LYS A 23 4.47 5.99 13.49
C LYS A 23 3.02 5.96 13.05
N VAL A 24 2.71 5.16 12.05
CA VAL A 24 1.34 4.72 11.81
C VAL A 24 0.85 4.25 13.18
N HIS A 25 -0.09 4.98 13.77
CA HIS A 25 -0.60 4.66 15.09
C HIS A 25 -1.01 3.18 15.07
N GLU A 26 -0.55 2.42 16.05
CA GLU A 26 -1.19 1.16 16.43
C GLU A 26 -2.65 1.52 16.75
N ASN A 27 -3.47 1.39 15.72
CA ASN A 27 -4.88 1.69 15.79
C ASN A 27 -5.46 0.80 16.91
N GLU A 28 -6.23 1.42 17.80
CA GLU A 28 -6.94 0.75 18.87
C GLU A 28 -7.56 -0.54 18.33
N ARG A 29 -7.38 -1.63 19.06
CA ARG A 29 -7.83 -2.97 18.70
C ARG A 29 -9.25 -2.90 18.16
N ARG A 30 -9.41 -2.99 16.83
CA ARG A 30 -10.73 -3.22 16.25
C ARG A 30 -11.29 -4.51 16.84
N PRO A 31 -12.52 -4.51 17.37
CA PRO A 31 -13.13 -5.73 17.82
C PRO A 31 -13.17 -6.70 16.62
N ALA A 32 -12.69 -7.92 16.83
CA ALA A 32 -12.88 -9.00 15.86
C ALA A 32 -14.38 -9.09 15.57
N MET A 33 -14.77 -8.82 14.31
CA MET A 33 -16.18 -8.98 13.93
C MET A 33 -16.57 -10.46 14.09
N PRO A 34 -17.78 -10.73 14.64
CA PRO A 34 -18.28 -12.09 14.74
C PRO A 34 -18.30 -12.73 13.33
N ALA A 35 -17.98 -14.03 13.28
CA ALA A 35 -18.11 -14.81 12.05
C ALA A 35 -19.54 -14.63 11.51
N GLN A 36 -19.66 -14.03 10.30
CA GLN A 36 -20.96 -13.94 9.65
C GLN A 36 -21.39 -15.37 9.31
N THR A 37 -22.56 -15.75 9.79
CA THR A 37 -23.24 -16.96 9.33
C THR A 37 -23.54 -16.82 7.86
N ASP A 38 -23.24 -17.85 7.06
CA ASP A 38 -23.48 -17.88 5.62
C ASP A 38 -24.98 -17.60 5.34
N ALA A 39 -25.32 -16.35 5.04
CA ALA A 39 -26.56 -16.05 4.34
C ALA A 39 -26.51 -16.78 3.00
N ALA A 40 -27.66 -17.21 2.46
CA ALA A 40 -27.70 -17.97 1.23
C ALA A 40 -26.94 -17.19 0.12
N TYR A 41 -25.78 -17.75 -0.33
CA TYR A 41 -24.95 -17.13 -1.37
C TYR A 41 -25.75 -17.00 -2.67
N THR A 42 -25.70 -15.84 -3.26
CA THR A 42 -26.29 -15.61 -4.59
C THR A 42 -25.20 -15.69 -5.64
N PRO A 43 -25.31 -16.55 -6.68
CA PRO A 43 -24.33 -16.62 -7.75
C PRO A 43 -24.03 -15.24 -8.34
N VAL A 44 -22.75 -14.95 -8.55
CA VAL A 44 -22.29 -13.64 -9.04
C VAL A 44 -21.41 -13.81 -10.25
N THR A 45 -21.63 -12.98 -11.27
CA THR A 45 -20.72 -12.84 -12.41
C THR A 45 -19.79 -11.66 -12.13
N ILE A 46 -18.49 -11.90 -12.25
CA ILE A 46 -17.45 -10.91 -12.06
C ILE A 46 -16.73 -10.67 -13.38
N GLU A 47 -16.73 -9.41 -13.78
CA GLU A 47 -15.88 -8.94 -14.88
C GLU A 47 -14.49 -8.64 -14.33
N ASN A 48 -13.48 -9.27 -14.89
CA ASN A 48 -12.08 -9.09 -14.54
C ASN A 48 -11.24 -9.04 -15.82
N ILE A 49 -9.95 -9.26 -15.73
CA ILE A 49 -9.01 -9.27 -16.85
C ILE A 49 -8.13 -10.52 -16.84
N ASP A 50 -7.57 -10.87 -18.01
CA ASP A 50 -6.44 -11.81 -18.10
C ASP A 50 -5.10 -11.10 -17.87
N GLU A 51 -3.99 -11.83 -17.91
CA GLU A 51 -2.63 -11.32 -17.72
C GLU A 51 -2.20 -10.30 -18.78
N LYS A 52 -2.92 -10.22 -19.89
CA LYS A 52 -2.68 -9.26 -20.99
C LYS A 52 -3.58 -8.03 -20.90
N GLY A 53 -4.52 -8.05 -19.94
CA GLY A 53 -5.51 -6.99 -19.75
C GLY A 53 -6.76 -7.16 -20.61
N ALA A 54 -6.96 -8.30 -21.25
CA ALA A 54 -8.20 -8.58 -21.98
C ALA A 54 -9.33 -8.92 -21.00
N PRO A 55 -10.58 -8.46 -21.27
CA PRO A 55 -11.72 -8.71 -20.39
C PRO A 55 -12.02 -10.21 -20.26
N VAL A 56 -12.31 -10.65 -19.04
CA VAL A 56 -12.71 -12.01 -18.70
C VAL A 56 -13.91 -11.95 -17.77
N SER A 57 -14.98 -12.66 -18.14
CA SER A 57 -16.20 -12.78 -17.32
C SER A 57 -16.24 -14.18 -16.69
N GLN A 58 -16.42 -14.28 -15.38
CA GLN A 58 -16.42 -15.53 -14.64
C GLN A 58 -17.64 -15.59 -13.70
N LEU A 59 -18.39 -16.69 -13.78
CA LEU A 59 -19.52 -16.97 -12.89
C LEU A 59 -19.03 -17.75 -11.66
N TYR A 60 -19.29 -17.22 -10.49
CA TYR A 60 -19.09 -17.89 -9.21
C TYR A 60 -20.46 -18.38 -8.71
N GLU A 61 -20.69 -19.68 -8.80
CA GLU A 61 -21.93 -20.30 -8.36
C GLU A 61 -21.97 -20.45 -6.83
N GLN A 62 -20.80 -20.50 -6.20
CA GLN A 62 -20.58 -20.56 -4.75
C GLN A 62 -19.27 -19.85 -4.38
N PRO A 63 -19.12 -19.42 -3.11
CA PRO A 63 -17.86 -18.82 -2.67
C PRO A 63 -16.70 -19.82 -2.79
N PRO A 64 -15.54 -19.41 -3.30
CA PRO A 64 -14.35 -20.27 -3.35
C PRO A 64 -13.96 -20.80 -1.96
N GLN A 65 -13.49 -22.04 -1.93
CA GLN A 65 -13.14 -22.76 -0.70
C GLN A 65 -11.63 -23.05 -0.60
N ARG A 66 -10.92 -23.03 -1.71
CA ARG A 66 -9.51 -23.42 -1.82
C ARG A 66 -8.72 -22.39 -2.63
N VAL A 67 -8.32 -21.33 -1.95
CA VAL A 67 -7.72 -20.14 -2.58
C VAL A 67 -6.21 -20.19 -2.50
N VAL A 68 -5.56 -19.99 -3.64
CA VAL A 68 -4.13 -19.64 -3.71
C VAL A 68 -4.03 -18.13 -3.86
N ALA A 69 -3.40 -17.45 -2.89
CA ALA A 69 -3.23 -16.00 -2.91
C ALA A 69 -1.76 -15.63 -3.10
N VAL A 70 -1.47 -14.80 -4.09
CA VAL A 70 -0.11 -14.38 -4.45
C VAL A 70 0.02 -12.87 -4.25
N TRP A 71 1.09 -12.48 -3.61
CA TRP A 71 1.42 -11.14 -3.15
C TRP A 71 0.68 -10.71 -1.88
N GLN A 72 1.38 -9.93 -1.08
CA GLN A 72 0.92 -9.48 0.24
C GLN A 72 -0.46 -8.82 0.19
N ASN A 73 -0.70 -7.91 -0.76
CA ASN A 73 -1.96 -7.19 -0.89
C ASN A 73 -3.15 -8.11 -1.20
N SER A 74 -2.97 -9.13 -2.06
CA SER A 74 -4.01 -10.14 -2.31
C SER A 74 -4.34 -10.92 -1.04
N ILE A 75 -3.31 -11.36 -0.32
CA ILE A 75 -3.46 -12.09 0.94
C ILE A 75 -4.16 -11.22 1.99
N GLU A 76 -3.66 -10.01 2.24
CA GLU A 76 -4.24 -9.14 3.27
C GLU A 76 -5.66 -8.69 2.94
N THR A 77 -6.00 -8.49 1.66
CA THR A 77 -7.38 -8.19 1.27
C THR A 77 -8.32 -9.34 1.62
N LEU A 78 -7.92 -10.59 1.34
CA LEU A 78 -8.73 -11.77 1.71
C LEU A 78 -8.82 -11.95 3.24
N LEU A 79 -7.74 -11.70 3.97
CA LEU A 79 -7.75 -11.72 5.44
C LEU A 79 -8.68 -10.64 5.99
N ALA A 80 -8.66 -9.44 5.44
CA ALA A 80 -9.53 -8.34 5.84
C ALA A 80 -11.01 -8.59 5.55
N LEU A 81 -11.31 -9.31 4.46
CA LEU A 81 -12.66 -9.78 4.13
C LEU A 81 -13.13 -10.90 5.05
N GLY A 82 -12.25 -11.43 5.93
CA GLY A 82 -12.60 -12.51 6.86
C GLY A 82 -12.69 -13.88 6.22
N VAL A 83 -11.94 -14.13 5.14
CA VAL A 83 -11.94 -15.41 4.41
C VAL A 83 -10.56 -16.09 4.42
N GLY A 84 -9.75 -15.78 5.43
CA GLY A 84 -8.42 -16.36 5.60
C GLY A 84 -8.42 -17.89 5.73
N ASP A 85 -9.46 -18.48 6.28
CA ASP A 85 -9.69 -19.92 6.37
C ASP A 85 -9.83 -20.61 5.01
N ARG A 86 -10.09 -19.87 3.96
CA ARG A 86 -10.16 -20.36 2.57
C ARG A 86 -8.81 -20.37 1.88
N ILE A 87 -7.81 -19.64 2.40
CA ILE A 87 -6.48 -19.58 1.81
C ILE A 87 -5.70 -20.85 2.14
N ILE A 88 -5.43 -21.66 1.13
CA ILE A 88 -4.62 -22.89 1.26
C ILE A 88 -3.14 -22.66 1.03
N ALA A 89 -2.78 -21.59 0.27
CA ALA A 89 -1.41 -21.17 0.07
C ALA A 89 -1.33 -19.65 -0.12
N GLY A 90 -0.37 -19.02 0.57
CA GLY A 90 -0.05 -17.60 0.49
C GLY A 90 1.42 -17.40 0.09
N MET A 91 1.69 -16.61 -0.96
CA MET A 91 3.03 -16.42 -1.49
C MET A 91 3.37 -14.94 -1.66
N GLY A 92 4.67 -14.60 -1.56
CA GLY A 92 5.15 -13.25 -1.83
C GLY A 92 5.13 -12.31 -0.62
N VAL A 93 5.07 -12.83 0.62
CA VAL A 93 5.22 -12.03 1.85
C VAL A 93 6.63 -12.26 2.41
N PRO A 94 7.49 -11.22 2.43
CA PRO A 94 8.88 -11.36 2.87
C PRO A 94 8.99 -11.73 4.36
N ASN A 95 8.12 -11.19 5.19
CA ASN A 95 8.10 -11.45 6.62
C ASN A 95 6.72 -11.13 7.21
N VAL A 96 6.26 -11.96 8.15
CA VAL A 96 4.97 -11.76 8.85
C VAL A 96 4.85 -10.40 9.54
N LYS A 97 5.97 -9.80 9.95
CA LYS A 97 5.97 -8.47 10.57
C LYS A 97 5.40 -7.37 9.67
N TYR A 98 5.39 -7.57 8.33
CA TYR A 98 4.83 -6.62 7.35
C TYR A 98 3.33 -6.81 7.11
N ILE A 99 2.78 -7.93 7.56
CA ILE A 99 1.33 -8.11 7.66
C ILE A 99 0.80 -7.21 8.78
N ARG A 100 -0.34 -6.55 8.54
CA ARG A 100 -0.99 -5.73 9.57
C ARG A 100 -1.19 -6.55 10.86
N PRO A 101 -0.93 -5.97 12.04
CA PRO A 101 -0.99 -6.68 13.32
C PRO A 101 -2.26 -7.50 13.52
N GLU A 102 -3.41 -6.94 13.12
CA GLU A 102 -4.72 -7.57 13.26
C GLU A 102 -4.90 -8.82 12.38
N TYR A 103 -4.11 -8.98 11.31
CA TYR A 103 -4.20 -10.13 10.38
C TYR A 103 -3.09 -11.16 10.58
N ARG A 104 -2.07 -10.90 11.42
CA ARG A 104 -0.91 -11.80 11.58
C ARG A 104 -1.31 -13.21 12.01
N ALA A 105 -2.19 -13.32 13.00
CA ALA A 105 -2.64 -14.63 13.46
C ALA A 105 -3.37 -15.42 12.37
N ALA A 106 -4.20 -14.74 11.56
CA ALA A 106 -4.89 -15.38 10.44
C ALA A 106 -3.92 -15.75 9.29
N TYR A 107 -2.90 -14.92 9.06
CA TYR A 107 -1.82 -15.22 8.10
C TYR A 107 -1.00 -16.45 8.53
N GLU A 108 -0.62 -16.53 9.81
CA GLU A 108 0.14 -17.66 10.36
C GLU A 108 -0.65 -18.96 10.37
N ALA A 109 -2.00 -18.89 10.33
CA ALA A 109 -2.88 -20.04 10.21
C ALA A 109 -3.01 -20.58 8.78
N ILE A 110 -2.50 -19.88 7.76
CA ILE A 110 -2.50 -20.37 6.37
C ILE A 110 -1.63 -21.63 6.28
N PRO A 111 -2.16 -22.75 5.74
CA PRO A 111 -1.45 -24.05 5.74
C PRO A 111 -0.09 -24.04 5.08
N TYR A 112 0.09 -23.21 4.04
CA TYR A 112 1.36 -23.03 3.35
C TYR A 112 1.63 -21.56 3.08
N THR A 113 2.81 -21.07 3.49
CA THR A 113 3.28 -19.71 3.17
C THR A 113 4.72 -19.75 2.67
N SER A 114 5.03 -18.93 1.67
CA SER A 114 6.38 -18.82 1.09
C SER A 114 6.61 -17.44 0.51
N LEU A 115 7.86 -16.97 0.50
CA LEU A 115 8.27 -15.81 -0.29
C LEU A 115 8.24 -16.15 -1.79
N GLU A 116 8.78 -17.32 -2.13
CA GLU A 116 8.88 -17.81 -3.51
C GLU A 116 7.55 -18.40 -3.98
N ASN A 117 7.29 -18.29 -5.29
CA ASN A 117 6.13 -18.93 -5.90
C ASN A 117 6.33 -20.45 -5.92
N LEU A 118 5.24 -21.17 -5.64
CA LEU A 118 5.19 -22.61 -5.89
C LEU A 118 5.21 -22.91 -7.39
N ASP A 119 5.71 -24.08 -7.75
CA ASP A 119 5.58 -24.59 -9.11
C ASP A 119 4.12 -24.97 -9.43
N VAL A 120 3.83 -25.03 -10.73
CA VAL A 120 2.47 -25.29 -11.24
C VAL A 120 1.95 -26.66 -10.82
N GLU A 121 2.83 -27.67 -10.79
CA GLU A 121 2.49 -29.06 -10.43
C GLU A 121 2.06 -29.12 -8.95
N THR A 122 2.79 -28.46 -8.07
CA THR A 122 2.43 -28.40 -6.64
C THR A 122 1.08 -27.71 -6.45
N ILE A 123 0.82 -26.59 -7.14
CA ILE A 123 -0.48 -25.92 -7.04
C ILE A 123 -1.61 -26.78 -7.61
N LEU A 124 -1.40 -27.48 -8.72
CA LEU A 124 -2.39 -28.44 -9.26
C LEU A 124 -2.72 -29.54 -8.24
N MET A 125 -1.72 -30.08 -7.52
CA MET A 125 -1.93 -31.06 -6.47
C MET A 125 -2.73 -30.51 -5.28
N MET A 126 -2.63 -29.23 -5.02
CA MET A 126 -3.42 -28.54 -4.00
C MET A 126 -4.90 -28.37 -4.40
N GLN A 127 -5.25 -28.57 -5.66
CA GLN A 127 -6.62 -28.46 -6.19
C GLN A 127 -7.32 -27.15 -5.78
N PRO A 128 -6.77 -26.00 -6.11
CA PRO A 128 -7.44 -24.73 -5.84
C PRO A 128 -8.70 -24.59 -6.71
N ASP A 129 -9.66 -23.83 -6.21
CA ASP A 129 -10.83 -23.37 -6.98
C ASP A 129 -10.71 -21.89 -7.40
N LEU A 130 -9.79 -21.15 -6.77
CA LEU A 130 -9.47 -19.75 -7.13
C LEU A 130 -7.97 -19.48 -6.94
N ILE A 131 -7.39 -18.73 -7.88
CA ILE A 131 -6.06 -18.13 -7.74
C ILE A 131 -6.22 -16.61 -7.83
N VAL A 132 -5.79 -15.89 -6.79
CA VAL A 132 -5.79 -14.43 -6.72
C VAL A 132 -4.35 -13.92 -6.81
N GLY A 133 -4.10 -12.91 -7.62
CA GLY A 133 -2.76 -12.33 -7.72
C GLY A 133 -2.66 -11.16 -8.69
N TRP A 134 -1.44 -10.81 -9.04
CA TRP A 134 -1.15 -9.79 -10.03
C TRP A 134 -1.11 -10.37 -11.46
N SER A 135 -1.12 -9.50 -12.46
CA SER A 135 -0.95 -9.94 -13.87
C SER A 135 0.36 -10.68 -14.10
N SER A 136 1.44 -10.34 -13.40
CA SER A 136 2.73 -11.03 -13.45
C SER A 136 2.68 -12.47 -12.91
N THR A 137 1.77 -12.75 -11.98
CA THR A 137 1.53 -14.11 -11.46
C THR A 137 1.13 -15.08 -12.56
N PHE A 138 0.29 -14.62 -13.48
CA PHE A 138 -0.25 -15.43 -14.58
C PHE A 138 0.63 -15.37 -15.82
N SER A 139 1.93 -15.48 -15.66
CA SER A 139 2.91 -15.51 -16.75
C SER A 139 3.45 -16.93 -16.98
N PRO A 140 3.97 -17.25 -18.20
CA PRO A 140 4.57 -18.55 -18.47
C PRO A 140 5.72 -18.95 -17.54
N LYS A 141 6.38 -17.97 -16.93
CA LYS A 141 7.51 -18.16 -16.01
C LYS A 141 7.10 -18.39 -14.57
N VAL A 142 5.86 -18.06 -14.19
CA VAL A 142 5.35 -18.15 -12.82
C VAL A 142 4.25 -19.21 -12.77
N LEU A 143 2.98 -18.85 -12.89
CA LEU A 143 1.85 -19.78 -12.75
C LEU A 143 1.09 -20.02 -14.06
N ARG A 144 1.73 -19.94 -15.23
CA ARG A 144 1.06 -20.05 -16.53
C ARG A 144 0.03 -18.91 -16.76
N SER A 145 -0.73 -18.97 -17.86
CA SER A 145 -1.77 -17.99 -18.19
C SER A 145 -3.05 -18.21 -17.38
N ALA A 146 -3.87 -17.18 -17.25
CA ALA A 146 -5.21 -17.31 -16.68
C ALA A 146 -6.04 -18.38 -17.40
N ALA A 147 -6.00 -18.40 -18.73
CA ALA A 147 -6.69 -19.40 -19.55
C ALA A 147 -6.25 -20.85 -19.25
N PHE A 148 -5.00 -21.09 -18.85
CA PHE A 148 -4.53 -22.41 -18.45
C PHE A 148 -5.28 -22.95 -17.23
N TRP A 149 -5.55 -22.10 -16.25
CA TRP A 149 -6.26 -22.43 -15.01
C TRP A 149 -7.77 -22.54 -15.26
N GLN A 150 -8.34 -21.56 -15.96
CA GLN A 150 -9.77 -21.54 -16.30
C GLN A 150 -10.18 -22.77 -17.11
N GLY A 151 -9.34 -23.23 -18.06
CA GLY A 151 -9.56 -24.46 -18.80
C GLY A 151 -9.53 -25.74 -17.94
N ARG A 152 -9.17 -25.63 -16.64
CA ARG A 152 -9.17 -26.70 -15.65
C ARG A 152 -10.23 -26.51 -14.56
N GLY A 153 -11.14 -25.53 -14.75
CA GLY A 153 -12.19 -25.22 -13.80
C GLY A 153 -11.71 -24.42 -12.58
N VAL A 154 -10.50 -23.85 -12.63
CA VAL A 154 -9.97 -22.98 -11.57
C VAL A 154 -10.21 -21.53 -11.97
N HIS A 155 -10.94 -20.79 -11.15
CA HIS A 155 -11.10 -19.35 -11.36
C HIS A 155 -9.80 -18.58 -11.15
N THR A 156 -9.67 -17.45 -11.83
CA THR A 156 -8.51 -16.57 -11.68
C THR A 156 -9.00 -15.14 -11.41
N TYR A 157 -8.40 -14.49 -10.43
CA TYR A 157 -8.66 -13.09 -10.17
C TYR A 157 -7.36 -12.30 -10.21
N ILE A 158 -7.28 -11.34 -11.12
CA ILE A 158 -6.12 -10.47 -11.31
C ILE A 158 -6.49 -9.08 -10.80
N ALA A 159 -5.72 -8.56 -9.82
CA ALA A 159 -5.85 -7.17 -9.39
C ALA A 159 -5.64 -6.24 -10.60
N PRO A 160 -6.67 -5.50 -11.07
CA PRO A 160 -6.60 -4.80 -12.35
C PRO A 160 -5.49 -3.76 -12.41
N SER A 161 -5.22 -3.06 -11.30
CA SER A 161 -4.16 -2.06 -11.20
C SER A 161 -2.75 -2.63 -11.36
N SER A 162 -2.56 -3.96 -11.24
CA SER A 162 -1.28 -4.63 -11.49
C SER A 162 -0.96 -4.79 -12.99
N ALA A 163 -1.96 -4.70 -13.86
CA ALA A 163 -1.79 -4.95 -15.28
C ALA A 163 -1.16 -3.74 -16.00
N ARG A 164 -0.16 -4.00 -16.85
CA ARG A 164 0.47 -2.97 -17.67
C ARG A 164 -0.48 -2.33 -18.69
N ALA A 165 -1.52 -3.07 -19.11
CA ALA A 165 -2.54 -2.58 -20.03
C ALA A 165 -3.41 -1.48 -19.39
N VAL A 166 -3.57 -1.51 -18.07
CA VAL A 166 -4.24 -0.45 -17.28
C VAL A 166 -3.26 0.70 -17.08
N ARG A 167 -3.35 1.72 -17.92
CA ARG A 167 -2.39 2.83 -17.92
C ARG A 167 -2.54 3.72 -16.70
N THR A 168 -3.78 4.14 -16.40
CA THR A 168 -4.08 4.99 -15.24
C THR A 168 -4.57 4.12 -14.10
N LYS A 169 -3.93 4.23 -12.95
CA LYS A 169 -4.25 3.49 -11.73
C LYS A 169 -4.86 4.44 -10.70
N THR A 170 -6.02 4.08 -10.17
CA THR A 170 -6.80 4.97 -9.32
C THR A 170 -7.22 4.30 -8.02
N VAL A 171 -7.48 5.12 -7.01
CA VAL A 171 -8.07 4.69 -5.72
C VAL A 171 -9.43 4.02 -5.96
N ALA A 172 -10.23 4.54 -6.90
CA ALA A 172 -11.53 3.94 -7.25
C ALA A 172 -11.40 2.51 -7.82
N GLN A 173 -10.29 2.19 -8.51
CA GLN A 173 -10.02 0.83 -8.96
C GLN A 173 -9.69 -0.11 -7.80
N GLU A 174 -8.94 0.37 -6.78
CA GLU A 174 -8.69 -0.42 -5.57
C GLU A 174 -10.00 -0.69 -4.80
N TYR A 175 -10.92 0.29 -4.74
CA TYR A 175 -12.26 0.10 -4.17
C TYR A 175 -13.04 -0.98 -4.92
N ALA A 176 -13.11 -0.87 -6.25
CA ALA A 176 -13.79 -1.86 -7.09
C ALA A 176 -13.18 -3.26 -6.96
N ASP A 177 -11.86 -3.37 -6.76
CA ASP A 177 -11.14 -4.61 -6.52
C ASP A 177 -11.58 -5.27 -5.20
N ILE A 178 -11.57 -4.52 -4.10
CA ILE A 178 -12.03 -4.98 -2.79
C ILE A 178 -13.50 -5.40 -2.83
N GLN A 179 -14.37 -4.60 -3.48
CA GLN A 179 -15.79 -4.89 -3.60
C GLN A 179 -16.05 -6.12 -4.48
N SER A 180 -15.28 -6.31 -5.55
CA SER A 180 -15.38 -7.50 -6.40
C SER A 180 -15.01 -8.77 -5.64
N LEU A 181 -13.92 -8.74 -4.87
CA LEU A 181 -13.56 -9.84 -3.98
C LEU A 181 -14.63 -10.04 -2.90
N GLY A 182 -15.18 -8.97 -2.34
CA GLY A 182 -16.31 -9.04 -1.41
C GLY A 182 -17.49 -9.82 -1.99
N ARG A 183 -17.90 -9.52 -3.23
CA ARG A 183 -18.98 -10.23 -3.94
C ARG A 183 -18.63 -11.70 -4.21
N ILE A 184 -17.41 -12.00 -4.62
CA ILE A 184 -16.95 -13.38 -4.86
C ILE A 184 -17.12 -14.25 -3.60
N PHE A 185 -16.88 -13.70 -2.43
CA PHE A 185 -16.92 -14.42 -1.17
C PHE A 185 -18.19 -14.20 -0.35
N GLY A 186 -19.19 -13.44 -0.84
CA GLY A 186 -20.39 -13.09 -0.07
C GLY A 186 -20.05 -12.28 1.18
N ARG A 187 -19.15 -11.28 1.03
CA ARG A 187 -18.66 -10.40 2.09
C ARG A 187 -18.80 -8.92 1.69
N GLU A 188 -19.88 -8.59 1.00
CA GLU A 188 -20.15 -7.25 0.46
C GLU A 188 -20.13 -6.19 1.55
N GLU A 189 -20.84 -6.40 2.65
CA GLU A 189 -20.89 -5.45 3.78
C GLU A 189 -19.50 -5.18 4.35
N ARG A 190 -18.66 -6.22 4.42
CA ARG A 190 -17.29 -6.07 4.89
C ARG A 190 -16.41 -5.32 3.91
N ALA A 191 -16.56 -5.59 2.61
CA ALA A 191 -15.87 -4.87 1.55
C ALA A 191 -16.24 -3.38 1.54
N ASP A 192 -17.54 -3.07 1.65
CA ASP A 192 -18.03 -1.70 1.71
C ASP A 192 -17.53 -0.96 2.97
N ALA A 193 -17.44 -1.64 4.11
CA ALA A 193 -16.86 -1.06 5.32
C ALA A 193 -15.36 -0.71 5.14
N LEU A 194 -14.58 -1.60 4.50
CA LEU A 194 -13.15 -1.35 4.21
C LEU A 194 -12.95 -0.19 3.23
N VAL A 195 -13.80 -0.10 2.22
CA VAL A 195 -13.78 1.02 1.27
C VAL A 195 -14.20 2.31 1.96
N GLY A 196 -15.26 2.26 2.78
CA GLY A 196 -15.78 3.41 3.52
C GLY A 196 -14.74 4.05 4.46
N GLU A 197 -13.82 3.27 5.02
CA GLU A 197 -12.72 3.82 5.83
C GLU A 197 -11.76 4.69 4.99
N MET A 198 -11.43 4.26 3.78
CA MET A 198 -10.57 5.02 2.85
C MET A 198 -11.27 6.30 2.35
N GLU A 199 -12.57 6.17 2.02
CA GLU A 199 -13.39 7.30 1.60
C GLU A 199 -13.54 8.33 2.72
N HIS A 200 -13.71 7.84 3.96
CA HIS A 200 -13.80 8.71 5.14
C HIS A 200 -12.52 9.51 5.37
N GLU A 201 -11.35 8.88 5.27
CA GLU A 201 -10.06 9.55 5.43
C GLU A 201 -9.88 10.66 4.37
N ILE A 202 -10.18 10.36 3.11
CA ILE A 202 -10.10 11.35 2.02
C ILE A 202 -11.10 12.50 2.25
N ALA A 203 -12.34 12.19 2.67
CA ALA A 203 -13.36 13.19 2.95
C ALA A 203 -12.98 14.07 4.15
N PHE A 204 -12.41 13.49 5.20
CA PHE A 204 -11.90 14.20 6.36
C PHE A 204 -10.83 15.23 5.96
N VAL A 205 -9.83 14.82 5.18
CA VAL A 205 -8.81 15.74 4.67
C VAL A 205 -9.44 16.84 3.82
N ALA A 206 -10.36 16.49 2.91
CA ALA A 206 -11.03 17.46 2.05
C ALA A 206 -11.81 18.52 2.86
N GLU A 207 -12.52 18.09 3.90
CA GLU A 207 -13.26 19.00 4.82
C GLU A 207 -12.30 19.94 5.55
N LYS A 208 -11.26 19.38 6.20
CA LYS A 208 -10.30 20.16 6.99
C LYS A 208 -9.49 21.15 6.18
N THR A 209 -9.28 20.84 4.90
CA THR A 209 -8.47 21.67 3.99
C THR A 209 -9.29 22.56 3.06
N ALA A 210 -10.62 22.57 3.17
CA ALA A 210 -11.51 23.33 2.28
C ALA A 210 -11.22 24.83 2.22
N GLY A 211 -10.73 25.43 3.32
CA GLY A 211 -10.38 26.85 3.42
C GLY A 211 -8.92 27.19 3.10
N MET A 212 -8.10 26.23 2.69
CA MET A 212 -6.69 26.48 2.38
C MET A 212 -6.55 27.23 1.04
N GLU A 213 -5.93 28.41 1.07
CA GLU A 213 -5.64 29.20 -0.15
C GLU A 213 -4.56 28.54 -1.03
N GLN A 214 -3.60 27.87 -0.40
CA GLN A 214 -2.50 27.17 -1.10
C GLN A 214 -2.47 25.72 -0.69
N ARG A 215 -2.42 24.86 -1.70
CA ARG A 215 -2.27 23.42 -1.50
C ARG A 215 -0.79 23.06 -1.46
N PRO A 216 -0.36 22.10 -0.63
CA PRO A 216 1.03 21.66 -0.64
C PRO A 216 1.37 21.03 -1.99
N ARG A 217 2.63 21.19 -2.38
CA ARG A 217 3.20 20.60 -3.60
C ARG A 217 3.98 19.37 -3.20
N ALA A 218 3.68 18.22 -3.78
CA ALA A 218 4.30 16.97 -3.39
C ALA A 218 4.89 16.20 -4.56
N LEU A 219 5.84 15.36 -4.24
CA LEU A 219 6.47 14.43 -5.17
C LEU A 219 6.60 13.06 -4.51
N VAL A 220 6.28 12.01 -5.28
CA VAL A 220 6.52 10.62 -4.89
C VAL A 220 7.62 10.05 -5.78
N ILE A 221 8.68 9.52 -5.16
CA ILE A 221 9.84 8.99 -5.88
C ILE A 221 10.28 7.63 -5.32
N GLU A 222 11.02 6.90 -6.14
CA GLU A 222 11.78 5.72 -5.77
C GLU A 222 13.24 5.91 -6.20
N LEU A 223 14.20 5.56 -5.35
CA LEU A 223 15.63 5.64 -5.67
C LEU A 223 16.10 4.29 -6.20
N MET A 224 16.40 4.24 -7.48
CA MET A 224 16.91 3.04 -8.18
C MET A 224 18.40 3.19 -8.51
N GLY A 225 19.25 3.06 -7.50
CA GLY A 225 20.68 3.31 -7.63
C GLY A 225 21.00 4.79 -7.89
N LYS A 226 21.32 5.14 -9.13
CA LYS A 226 21.56 6.55 -9.55
C LYS A 226 20.35 7.20 -10.19
N GLU A 227 19.32 6.44 -10.47
CA GLU A 227 18.09 6.90 -11.12
C GLU A 227 17.06 7.28 -10.06
N ILE A 228 16.37 8.39 -10.27
CA ILE A 228 15.22 8.81 -9.46
C ILE A 228 13.98 8.57 -10.30
N ARG A 229 13.20 7.57 -9.94
CA ARG A 229 11.94 7.28 -10.60
C ARG A 229 10.81 8.06 -9.93
N SER A 230 10.05 8.83 -10.69
CA SER A 230 8.85 9.50 -10.19
C SER A 230 7.61 8.65 -10.38
N TYR A 231 6.69 8.75 -9.44
CA TYR A 231 5.35 8.16 -9.50
C TYR A 231 4.34 9.25 -9.82
N GLY A 232 4.13 9.49 -11.12
CA GLY A 232 3.30 10.57 -11.64
C GLY A 232 1.80 10.32 -11.48
N LYS A 233 1.00 11.21 -12.08
CA LYS A 233 -0.48 11.25 -11.97
C LYS A 233 -1.20 9.99 -12.45
N ASP A 234 -0.57 9.18 -13.32
CA ASP A 234 -1.16 7.93 -13.83
C ASP A 234 -0.89 6.72 -12.91
N THR A 235 -0.15 6.92 -11.82
CA THR A 235 0.07 5.89 -10.81
C THR A 235 -0.95 5.98 -9.69
N LEU A 236 -1.10 4.88 -8.92
CA LEU A 236 -1.95 4.89 -7.73
C LEU A 236 -1.50 5.93 -6.70
N ALA A 237 -0.18 6.08 -6.49
CA ALA A 237 0.37 7.10 -5.60
C ALA A 237 -0.03 8.52 -6.04
N GLY A 238 0.05 8.81 -7.34
CA GLY A 238 -0.36 10.11 -7.88
C GLY A 238 -1.86 10.36 -7.76
N ASP A 239 -2.67 9.33 -7.94
CA ASP A 239 -4.13 9.44 -7.75
C ASP A 239 -4.51 9.65 -6.28
N MET A 240 -3.81 9.00 -5.33
CA MET A 240 -3.96 9.26 -3.89
C MET A 240 -3.65 10.72 -3.53
N LEU A 241 -2.53 11.27 -4.04
CA LEU A 241 -2.20 12.69 -3.84
C LEU A 241 -3.29 13.61 -4.40
N ARG A 242 -3.79 13.31 -5.59
CA ARG A 242 -4.90 14.06 -6.22
C ARG A 242 -6.17 13.99 -5.38
N ALA A 243 -6.51 12.81 -4.86
CA ALA A 243 -7.68 12.63 -3.99
C ALA A 243 -7.57 13.43 -2.68
N LEU A 244 -6.35 13.62 -2.18
CA LEU A 244 -6.04 14.47 -1.02
C LEU A 244 -5.91 15.96 -1.38
N GLY A 245 -6.21 16.35 -2.62
CA GLY A 245 -6.24 17.75 -3.05
C GLY A 245 -4.87 18.38 -3.26
N VAL A 246 -3.85 17.59 -3.60
CA VAL A 246 -2.46 18.02 -3.74
C VAL A 246 -2.06 18.21 -5.19
N GLU A 247 -1.26 19.22 -5.47
CA GLU A 247 -0.60 19.37 -6.76
C GLU A 247 0.56 18.37 -6.84
N HIS A 248 0.46 17.43 -7.77
CA HIS A 248 1.51 16.47 -8.07
C HIS A 248 2.50 17.08 -9.06
N LEU A 249 3.79 17.14 -8.67
CA LEU A 249 4.81 17.86 -9.45
C LEU A 249 5.41 17.05 -10.60
N ALA A 250 5.33 15.72 -10.57
CA ALA A 250 5.89 14.90 -11.64
C ALA A 250 4.90 14.67 -12.76
N ALA A 251 5.38 14.75 -14.00
CA ALA A 251 4.74 14.11 -15.12
C ALA A 251 4.93 12.59 -15.05
N ASP A 252 4.14 11.84 -15.83
CA ASP A 252 4.00 10.39 -15.75
C ASP A 252 5.34 9.64 -15.78
N GLY A 253 5.65 8.94 -14.68
CA GLY A 253 6.65 7.86 -14.59
C GLY A 253 8.04 8.15 -15.13
N GLN A 254 8.46 9.41 -15.17
CA GLN A 254 9.75 9.81 -15.72
C GLN A 254 10.88 9.54 -14.73
N SER A 255 12.03 9.17 -15.26
CA SER A 255 13.29 9.31 -14.56
C SER A 255 13.61 10.79 -14.38
N LEU A 256 13.82 11.21 -13.14
CA LEU A 256 14.24 12.55 -12.80
C LEU A 256 15.76 12.57 -12.59
N SER A 257 16.41 13.62 -13.06
CA SER A 257 17.74 13.97 -12.63
C SER A 257 17.71 14.65 -11.25
N MET A 258 18.86 14.76 -10.61
CA MET A 258 18.99 15.48 -9.34
C MET A 258 18.68 16.98 -9.50
N GLU A 259 19.04 17.55 -10.64
CA GLU A 259 18.79 18.95 -11.00
C GLU A 259 17.28 19.19 -11.15
N GLU A 260 16.57 18.31 -11.83
CA GLU A 260 15.10 18.40 -11.97
C GLU A 260 14.39 18.26 -10.62
N LEU A 261 14.86 17.38 -9.73
CA LEU A 261 14.32 17.27 -8.38
C LEU A 261 14.49 18.59 -7.61
N ILE A 262 15.67 19.24 -7.74
CA ILE A 262 15.94 20.52 -7.09
C ILE A 262 15.06 21.64 -7.67
N GLU A 263 14.85 21.66 -8.98
CA GLU A 263 14.00 22.64 -9.66
C GLU A 263 12.53 22.49 -9.26
N LEU A 264 12.03 21.27 -9.18
CA LEU A 264 10.67 20.96 -8.72
C LEU A 264 10.42 21.44 -7.29
N ASN A 265 11.41 21.35 -6.41
CA ASN A 265 11.41 21.82 -5.04
C ASN A 265 10.08 21.54 -4.29
N PRO A 266 9.74 20.29 -4.01
CA PRO A 266 8.49 19.93 -3.35
C PRO A 266 8.45 20.41 -1.88
N ASP A 267 7.24 20.70 -1.38
CA ASP A 267 7.00 21.00 0.03
C ASP A 267 7.01 19.73 0.88
N ALA A 268 6.61 18.60 0.30
CA ALA A 268 6.71 17.27 0.88
C ALA A 268 7.22 16.25 -0.16
N LEU A 269 8.15 15.39 0.26
CA LEU A 269 8.71 14.32 -0.56
C LEU A 269 8.36 12.97 0.05
N PHE A 270 7.76 12.11 -0.75
CA PHE A 270 7.45 10.73 -0.36
C PHE A 270 8.37 9.77 -1.10
N LEU A 271 9.17 9.04 -0.33
CA LEU A 271 10.13 8.07 -0.84
C LEU A 271 9.53 6.67 -0.75
N ILE A 272 9.31 6.04 -1.90
CA ILE A 272 8.92 4.64 -1.93
C ILE A 272 10.09 3.77 -1.49
N VAL A 273 9.81 2.86 -0.56
CA VAL A 273 10.72 1.82 -0.10
C VAL A 273 10.18 0.46 -0.51
N ILE A 274 11.07 -0.41 -0.97
CA ILE A 274 10.77 -1.78 -1.37
C ILE A 274 11.18 -2.78 -0.27
N GLU A 275 10.87 -4.04 -0.47
CA GLU A 275 11.06 -5.11 0.54
C GLU A 275 12.48 -5.21 1.08
N ASP A 276 13.49 -4.98 0.25
CA ASP A 276 14.92 -5.04 0.63
C ASP A 276 15.32 -3.91 1.60
N ASP A 277 14.57 -2.82 1.59
CA ASP A 277 14.83 -1.63 2.39
C ASP A 277 13.96 -1.56 3.66
N TYR A 278 13.03 -2.50 3.86
CA TYR A 278 12.14 -2.50 5.02
C TYR A 278 12.93 -2.70 6.34
N GLY A 279 12.77 -1.75 7.26
CA GLY A 279 13.48 -1.68 8.53
C GLY A 279 14.76 -0.83 8.47
N ASN A 280 15.10 -0.25 7.29
CA ASN A 280 16.24 0.65 7.11
C ASN A 280 15.78 2.10 6.81
N GLU A 281 14.50 2.40 6.97
CA GLU A 281 13.88 3.68 6.58
C GLU A 281 14.59 4.88 7.22
N ASP A 282 14.92 4.79 8.51
CA ASP A 282 15.62 5.86 9.23
C ASP A 282 17.01 6.15 8.65
N ALA A 283 17.75 5.09 8.27
CA ALA A 283 19.08 5.24 7.66
C ALA A 283 18.99 5.82 6.25
N ILE A 284 17.93 5.50 5.50
CA ILE A 284 17.68 6.05 4.16
C ILE A 284 17.35 7.53 4.28
N LEU A 285 16.45 7.92 5.19
CA LEU A 285 16.08 9.30 5.45
C LEU A 285 17.28 10.13 5.92
N ALA A 286 18.11 9.59 6.84
CA ALA A 286 19.32 10.26 7.31
C ALA A 286 20.25 10.62 6.15
N ARG A 287 20.49 9.68 5.22
CA ARG A 287 21.32 9.92 4.02
C ARG A 287 20.75 11.02 3.13
N LEU A 288 19.43 11.13 2.99
CA LEU A 288 18.81 12.21 2.20
C LEU A 288 18.96 13.57 2.90
N TYR A 289 18.73 13.64 4.20
CA TYR A 289 18.89 14.89 4.97
C TYR A 289 20.34 15.37 5.05
N GLU A 290 21.29 14.45 5.05
CA GLU A 290 22.73 14.75 5.09
C GLU A 290 23.33 15.07 3.71
N ASN A 291 22.60 14.80 2.62
CA ASN A 291 23.10 15.04 1.27
C ASN A 291 23.24 16.54 0.97
N PRO A 292 24.49 17.04 0.75
CA PRO A 292 24.71 18.48 0.47
C PRO A 292 23.97 18.99 -0.77
N ALA A 293 23.74 18.15 -1.77
CA ALA A 293 23.04 18.53 -3.00
C ALA A 293 21.55 18.82 -2.76
N LEU A 294 20.93 18.22 -1.73
CA LEU A 294 19.51 18.35 -1.44
C LEU A 294 19.17 19.43 -0.41
N ARG A 295 20.18 20.05 0.23
CA ARG A 295 19.96 20.98 1.34
C ARG A 295 19.16 22.25 0.98
N SER A 296 19.05 22.59 -0.31
CA SER A 296 18.23 23.72 -0.79
C SER A 296 16.75 23.39 -0.89
N LEU A 297 16.37 22.10 -0.89
CA LEU A 297 14.98 21.67 -0.99
C LEU A 297 14.16 22.07 0.22
N SER A 298 12.94 22.60 -0.01
CA SER A 298 11.99 22.96 1.05
C SER A 298 11.66 21.77 1.95
N CYS A 299 11.40 20.60 1.37
CA CYS A 299 11.10 19.37 2.12
C CYS A 299 12.28 18.90 3.01
N VAL A 300 13.54 19.16 2.62
CA VAL A 300 14.74 18.87 3.43
C VAL A 300 14.84 19.84 4.60
N GLN A 301 14.71 21.14 4.33
CA GLN A 301 14.81 22.19 5.35
C GLN A 301 13.71 22.08 6.42
N GLN A 302 12.51 21.70 6.01
CA GLN A 302 11.35 21.54 6.88
C GLN A 302 11.21 20.12 7.44
N ARG A 303 12.13 19.19 7.11
CA ARG A 303 12.10 17.78 7.49
C ARG A 303 10.81 17.06 7.08
N ARG A 304 10.34 17.33 5.88
CA ARG A 304 9.12 16.76 5.29
C ARG A 304 9.44 15.73 4.21
N ILE A 305 10.33 14.78 4.50
CA ILE A 305 10.56 13.58 3.70
C ILE A 305 10.01 12.38 4.47
N TYR A 306 9.17 11.60 3.84
CA TYR A 306 8.48 10.46 4.43
C TYR A 306 8.72 9.21 3.59
N THR A 307 8.86 8.06 4.22
CA THR A 307 8.93 6.78 3.53
C THR A 307 7.53 6.20 3.35
N VAL A 308 7.31 5.55 2.20
CA VAL A 308 6.05 4.90 1.86
C VAL A 308 6.37 3.49 1.35
N PRO A 309 5.86 2.43 1.97
CA PRO A 309 6.07 1.09 1.47
C PRO A 309 5.41 0.90 0.10
N LEU A 310 6.09 0.20 -0.82
CA LEU A 310 5.56 -0.04 -2.17
C LEU A 310 4.19 -0.73 -2.13
N TYR A 311 3.97 -1.66 -1.22
CA TYR A 311 2.69 -2.35 -1.06
C TYR A 311 1.50 -1.43 -0.73
N ALA A 312 1.75 -0.20 -0.26
CA ALA A 312 0.70 0.75 0.08
C ALA A 312 0.28 1.64 -1.11
N VAL A 313 1.06 1.65 -2.19
CA VAL A 313 0.88 2.57 -3.32
C VAL A 313 0.97 1.89 -4.70
N TYR A 314 1.02 0.55 -4.74
CA TYR A 314 1.06 -0.23 -5.97
C TYR A 314 0.20 -1.47 -5.86
N SER A 315 -0.91 -1.55 -6.61
CA SER A 315 -1.92 -2.63 -6.53
C SER A 315 -2.23 -2.99 -5.08
N ALA A 316 -2.59 -1.99 -4.31
CA ALA A 316 -2.46 -2.01 -2.86
C ALA A 316 -3.59 -2.79 -2.16
N GLY A 317 -4.76 -2.97 -2.82
CA GLY A 317 -5.93 -3.53 -2.15
C GLY A 317 -6.26 -2.76 -0.87
N ILE A 318 -6.48 -3.45 0.25
CA ILE A 318 -6.76 -2.78 1.53
C ILE A 318 -5.61 -1.93 2.06
N ARG A 319 -4.37 -2.17 1.58
CA ARG A 319 -3.19 -1.38 1.99
C ARG A 319 -3.20 0.02 1.38
N ALA A 320 -4.11 0.29 0.42
CA ALA A 320 -4.35 1.65 -0.07
C ALA A 320 -4.72 2.62 1.06
N TYR A 321 -5.40 2.14 2.11
CA TYR A 321 -5.64 2.93 3.32
C TYR A 321 -4.34 3.45 3.95
N ASP A 322 -3.31 2.59 4.05
CA ASP A 322 -2.01 2.99 4.62
C ASP A 322 -1.34 4.06 3.76
N GLY A 323 -1.38 3.89 2.43
CA GLY A 323 -0.85 4.89 1.50
C GLY A 323 -1.54 6.25 1.64
N ILE A 324 -2.88 6.25 1.64
CA ILE A 324 -3.71 7.45 1.84
C ILE A 324 -3.35 8.12 3.17
N THR A 325 -3.29 7.36 4.27
CA THR A 325 -3.00 7.88 5.61
C THR A 325 -1.58 8.45 5.71
N ILE A 326 -0.56 7.75 5.17
CA ILE A 326 0.83 8.25 5.15
C ILE A 326 0.91 9.57 4.39
N PHE A 327 0.26 9.66 3.22
CA PHE A 327 0.23 10.90 2.45
C PHE A 327 -0.52 12.01 3.19
N ALA A 328 -1.69 11.73 3.74
CA ALA A 328 -2.49 12.70 4.47
C ALA A 328 -1.73 13.30 5.66
N HIS A 329 -1.12 12.46 6.51
CA HIS A 329 -0.32 12.91 7.65
C HIS A 329 0.95 13.68 7.23
N GLY A 330 1.60 13.26 6.15
CA GLY A 330 2.78 13.95 5.63
C GLY A 330 2.46 15.28 4.98
N LEU A 331 1.29 15.42 4.36
CA LEU A 331 0.85 16.64 3.67
C LEU A 331 0.26 17.68 4.64
N TYR A 332 -0.52 17.22 5.61
CA TYR A 332 -1.33 18.05 6.49
C TYR A 332 -1.15 17.67 7.96
N PRO A 333 0.08 17.66 8.52
CA PRO A 333 0.31 17.21 9.88
C PRO A 333 -0.49 18.01 10.92
N GLU A 334 -0.82 19.27 10.60
CA GLU A 334 -1.57 20.16 11.48
C GLU A 334 -3.00 19.71 11.74
N ILE A 335 -3.69 19.07 10.78
CA ILE A 335 -5.08 18.64 10.96
C ILE A 335 -5.20 17.41 11.88
N TYR A 336 -4.07 16.72 12.15
CA TYR A 336 -4.01 15.54 13.02
C TYR A 336 -3.45 15.85 14.42
N MET A 337 -3.02 17.11 14.68
CA MET A 337 -2.45 17.46 15.99
C MET A 337 -3.51 17.53 17.09
N ASP A 338 -4.76 17.83 16.74
CA ASP A 338 -5.88 17.99 17.69
C ASP A 338 -6.53 16.65 18.08
N GLU A 339 -6.23 15.56 17.40
CA GLU A 339 -6.82 14.23 17.67
C GLU A 339 -6.07 13.42 18.76
N ARG A 340 -5.13 14.03 19.46
CA ARG A 340 -4.34 13.41 20.54
C ARG A 340 -4.94 13.57 21.94
N TYR A 341 -6.30 13.64 22.05
CA TYR A 341 -6.98 13.67 23.33
C TYR A 341 -8.07 12.60 23.43
#